data_d7b865facdc08b393c4c0b58c61e3c1d
#
_entry.id   d7b865facdc08b393c4c0b58c61e3c1d
#
_cell.length_a   1.000
_cell.length_b   1.000
_cell.length_c   1.000
_cell.angle_alpha   90.00
_cell.angle_beta   90.00
_cell.angle_gamma   90.00
#
_symmetry.space_group_name_H-M   'P 1'
#
loop_
_entity.id
_entity.type
_entity.pdbx_description
1 polymer ?
#
loop_
_entity_poly.entity_id
_entity_poly.type
_entity_poly.pdbx_seq_one_letter_code
_entity_poly.pdbx_strand_id
1 'polypeptide(L)'
;MLGSIVLSSGYYDAYYIKAQKVRHLIKDEYSAIFAEADLILSPVAPTTAPKFGSFKTSLDMYLSDIYTISINLAGLPAISLPVDKDEDGMPIGLQFISKAYDEQTLFDGALSLEKAINYNK
;
A
#
# COMPACT_ATOMS: atom_id res chain seq x y z
N MET A 1 13.58 9.78 -9.99
CA MET A 1 13.91 11.17 -10.39
C MET A 1 13.75 12.15 -9.22
N LEU A 2 12.65 12.14 -8.52
CA LEU A 2 12.46 13.01 -7.36
C LEU A 2 13.51 12.77 -6.27
N GLY A 3 13.85 11.50 -6.02
CA GLY A 3 14.88 11.15 -5.05
C GLY A 3 16.25 11.72 -5.39
N SER A 4 16.60 11.77 -6.68
CA SER A 4 17.87 12.35 -7.12
C SER A 4 17.92 13.85 -6.86
N ILE A 5 16.81 14.54 -7.05
CA ILE A 5 16.71 15.97 -6.76
C ILE A 5 16.86 16.22 -5.25
N VAL A 6 16.19 15.42 -4.45
CA VAL A 6 16.25 15.54 -2.97
C VAL A 6 17.64 15.27 -2.44
N LEU A 7 18.39 14.37 -3.07
CA LEU A 7 19.76 14.04 -2.65
C LEU A 7 20.81 15.01 -3.18
N SER A 8 20.45 15.91 -4.10
CA SER A 8 21.40 16.86 -4.66
C SER A 8 21.57 18.06 -3.73
N SER A 9 22.83 18.55 -3.58
CA SER A 9 23.27 19.71 -2.79
C SER A 9 22.21 20.20 -1.79
N GLY A 10 22.21 21.24 -1.19
CA GLY A 10 21.35 21.80 -0.15
C GLY A 10 20.03 21.10 0.28
N TYR A 11 19.48 20.22 -0.56
CA TYR A 11 18.25 19.49 -0.21
C TYR A 11 18.49 18.29 0.71
N TYR A 12 19.69 17.71 0.69
CA TYR A 12 19.98 16.51 1.46
C TYR A 12 19.70 16.71 2.96
N ASP A 13 20.28 17.73 3.58
CA ASP A 13 20.12 17.95 5.02
C ASP A 13 18.72 18.43 5.38
N ALA A 14 18.11 19.28 4.54
CA ALA A 14 16.83 19.91 4.86
C ALA A 14 15.65 18.95 4.66
N TYR A 15 15.68 18.12 3.61
CA TYR A 15 14.53 17.32 3.22
C TYR A 15 14.75 15.82 3.37
N TYR A 16 15.92 15.33 3.00
CA TYR A 16 16.19 13.88 3.04
C TYR A 16 16.18 13.34 4.46
N ILE A 17 16.90 13.99 5.38
CA ILE A 17 16.95 13.52 6.78
C ILE A 17 15.59 13.61 7.43
N LYS A 18 14.83 14.68 7.17
CA LYS A 18 13.47 14.83 7.68
C LYS A 18 12.55 13.75 7.14
N ALA A 19 12.64 13.43 5.84
CA ALA A 19 11.87 12.37 5.23
C ALA A 19 12.21 11.01 5.84
N GLN A 20 13.47 10.74 6.14
CA GLN A 20 13.89 9.50 6.80
C GLN A 20 13.31 9.38 8.21
N LYS A 21 13.22 10.47 8.95
CA LYS A 21 12.60 10.48 10.27
C LYS A 21 11.12 10.14 10.21
N VAL A 22 10.40 10.72 9.25
CA VAL A 22 8.97 10.43 9.03
C VAL A 22 8.77 8.96 8.63
N ARG A 23 9.62 8.47 7.73
CA ARG A 23 9.58 7.06 7.32
C ARG A 23 9.76 6.13 8.51
N HIS A 24 10.68 6.45 9.40
CA HIS A 24 10.94 5.66 10.59
C HIS A 24 9.75 5.64 11.53
N LEU A 25 9.07 6.78 11.71
CA LEU A 25 7.85 6.86 12.51
C LEU A 25 6.73 5.98 11.93
N ILE A 26 6.56 6.01 10.61
CA ILE A 26 5.57 5.16 9.92
C ILE A 26 5.89 3.68 10.17
N LYS A 27 7.15 3.31 10.04
CA LYS A 27 7.60 1.94 10.28
C LYS A 27 7.32 1.51 11.73
N ASP A 28 7.55 2.39 12.70
CA ASP A 28 7.29 2.11 14.10
C ASP A 28 5.81 1.90 14.38
N GLU A 29 4.94 2.65 13.73
CA GLU A 29 3.49 2.47 13.85
C GLU A 29 3.05 1.10 13.35
N TYR A 30 3.58 0.66 12.20
CA TYR A 30 3.30 -0.68 11.70
C TYR A 30 3.84 -1.76 12.63
N SER A 31 5.02 -1.56 13.19
CA SER A 31 5.59 -2.52 14.15
C SER A 31 4.71 -2.69 15.38
N ALA A 32 4.12 -1.61 15.86
CA ALA A 32 3.19 -1.66 16.99
C ALA A 32 1.93 -2.47 16.65
N ILE A 33 1.41 -2.32 15.42
CA ILE A 33 0.26 -3.11 14.98
C ILE A 33 0.62 -4.59 14.89
N PHE A 34 1.78 -4.92 14.34
CA PHE A 34 2.21 -6.32 14.19
C PHE A 34 2.61 -6.99 15.51
N ALA A 35 2.73 -6.23 16.59
CA ALA A 35 2.87 -6.82 17.92
C ALA A 35 1.58 -7.53 18.37
N GLU A 36 0.44 -7.12 17.82
CA GLU A 36 -0.88 -7.66 18.19
C GLU A 36 -1.57 -8.43 17.06
N ALA A 37 -1.12 -8.27 15.83
CA ALA A 37 -1.74 -8.89 14.65
C ALA A 37 -0.70 -9.54 13.76
N ASP A 38 -1.08 -10.56 13.04
CA ASP A 38 -0.19 -11.25 12.08
C ASP A 38 -0.25 -10.63 10.69
N LEU A 39 -1.42 -10.10 10.31
CA LEU A 39 -1.67 -9.50 9.02
C LEU A 39 -2.53 -8.26 9.18
N ILE A 40 -2.36 -7.32 8.25
CA ILE A 40 -3.25 -6.17 8.11
C ILE A 40 -4.03 -6.34 6.82
N LEU A 41 -5.33 -6.14 6.86
CA LEU A 41 -6.19 -6.16 5.68
C LEU A 41 -6.65 -4.74 5.39
N SER A 42 -6.45 -4.28 4.16
CA SER A 42 -6.89 -2.94 3.77
C SER A 42 -7.32 -2.90 2.31
N PRO A 43 -8.08 -1.86 1.89
CA PRO A 43 -8.31 -1.65 0.46
C PRO A 43 -6.99 -1.34 -0.25
N VAL A 44 -6.92 -1.66 -1.54
CA VAL A 44 -5.75 -1.30 -2.38
C VAL A 44 -5.87 0.15 -2.83
N ALA A 45 -7.08 0.59 -3.16
CA ALA A 45 -7.36 1.92 -3.66
C ALA A 45 -8.70 2.41 -3.12
N PRO A 46 -8.95 3.74 -3.07
CA PRO A 46 -10.22 4.27 -2.58
C PRO A 46 -11.41 3.93 -3.48
N THR A 47 -11.16 3.68 -4.75
CA THR A 47 -12.20 3.37 -5.74
C THR A 47 -11.71 2.28 -6.67
N THR A 48 -12.63 1.74 -7.50
CA THR A 48 -12.23 0.86 -8.61
C THR A 48 -11.48 1.65 -9.68
N ALA A 49 -11.03 0.97 -10.75
CA ALA A 49 -10.22 1.59 -11.78
C ALA A 49 -10.88 2.86 -12.32
N PRO A 50 -10.18 3.99 -12.37
CA PRO A 50 -10.74 5.23 -12.88
C PRO A 50 -10.81 5.21 -14.41
N LYS A 51 -11.75 5.98 -14.96
CA LYS A 51 -11.81 6.19 -16.41
C LYS A 51 -10.68 7.10 -16.86
N PHE A 52 -10.27 6.99 -18.10
CA PHE A 52 -9.26 7.87 -18.68
C PHE A 52 -9.72 9.34 -18.54
N GLY A 53 -8.79 10.20 -18.11
CA GLY A 53 -9.06 11.62 -17.95
C GLY A 53 -9.90 11.99 -16.73
N SER A 54 -10.21 11.04 -15.85
CA SER A 54 -11.00 11.33 -14.64
C SER A 54 -10.22 12.10 -13.58
N PHE A 55 -8.88 12.02 -13.58
CA PHE A 55 -8.06 12.77 -12.65
C PHE A 55 -7.88 14.20 -13.16
N LYS A 56 -8.35 15.17 -12.39
CA LYS A 56 -8.30 16.58 -12.75
C LYS A 56 -7.12 17.32 -12.14
N THR A 57 -6.56 16.79 -11.04
CA THR A 57 -5.46 17.43 -10.31
C THR A 57 -4.43 16.41 -9.87
N SER A 58 -3.23 16.91 -9.52
CA SER A 58 -2.20 16.05 -8.91
C SER A 58 -2.66 15.47 -7.59
N LEU A 59 -3.50 16.21 -6.85
CA LEU A 59 -4.05 15.73 -5.59
C LEU A 59 -4.95 14.52 -5.80
N ASP A 60 -5.77 14.52 -6.86
CA ASP A 60 -6.63 13.37 -7.17
C ASP A 60 -5.80 12.12 -7.43
N MET A 61 -4.71 12.25 -8.17
CA MET A 61 -3.80 11.13 -8.44
C MET A 61 -3.13 10.65 -7.16
N TYR A 62 -2.71 11.56 -6.30
CA TYR A 62 -2.10 11.23 -5.02
C TYR A 62 -3.07 10.44 -4.13
N LEU A 63 -4.33 10.88 -4.05
CA LEU A 63 -5.33 10.22 -3.22
C LEU A 63 -5.66 8.81 -3.72
N SER A 64 -5.48 8.54 -5.01
CA SER A 64 -5.67 7.18 -5.54
C SER A 64 -4.64 6.18 -5.01
N ASP A 65 -3.47 6.66 -4.58
CA ASP A 65 -2.38 5.81 -4.09
C ASP A 65 -2.27 5.80 -2.55
N ILE A 66 -3.23 6.39 -1.86
CA ILE A 66 -3.13 6.64 -0.41
C ILE A 66 -2.93 5.36 0.42
N TYR A 67 -3.48 4.23 -0.02
CA TYR A 67 -3.40 2.97 0.73
C TYR A 67 -2.13 2.16 0.44
N THR A 68 -1.32 2.57 -0.53
CA THR A 68 -0.12 1.82 -0.92
C THR A 68 1.18 2.53 -0.59
N ILE A 69 1.16 3.85 -0.45
CA ILE A 69 2.37 4.64 -0.22
C ILE A 69 3.03 4.32 1.12
N SER A 70 2.27 4.25 2.19
CA SER A 70 2.82 4.02 3.53
C SER A 70 3.47 2.65 3.67
N ILE A 71 2.95 1.65 2.96
CA ILE A 71 3.49 0.28 2.95
C ILE A 71 4.89 0.28 2.35
N ASN A 72 5.05 0.96 1.21
CA ASN A 72 6.34 1.08 0.55
C ASN A 72 7.35 1.84 1.42
N LEU A 73 6.91 2.91 2.07
CA LEU A 73 7.77 3.68 2.97
C LEU A 73 8.22 2.88 4.18
N ALA A 74 7.36 2.02 4.70
CA ALA A 74 7.69 1.16 5.83
C ALA A 74 8.53 -0.06 5.44
N GLY A 75 8.65 -0.35 4.13
CA GLY A 75 9.43 -1.50 3.66
C GLY A 75 8.80 -2.84 3.98
N LEU A 76 7.47 -2.93 3.92
CA LEU A 76 6.73 -4.14 4.28
C LEU A 76 6.27 -4.90 3.04
N PRO A 77 6.22 -6.24 3.10
CA PRO A 77 5.63 -7.02 2.02
C PRO A 77 4.11 -6.92 2.03
N ALA A 78 3.53 -6.91 0.85
CA ALA A 78 2.09 -6.85 0.68
C ALA A 78 1.67 -7.62 -0.57
N ILE A 79 0.43 -8.09 -0.58
CA ILE A 79 -0.15 -8.77 -1.74
C ILE A 79 -1.57 -8.25 -1.94
N SER A 80 -1.94 -7.99 -3.18
CA SER A 80 -3.30 -7.56 -3.51
C SER A 80 -4.07 -8.70 -4.18
N LEU A 81 -5.35 -8.78 -3.87
CA LEU A 81 -6.25 -9.80 -4.40
C LEU A 81 -7.54 -9.15 -4.88
N PRO A 82 -8.06 -9.56 -6.05
CA PRO A 82 -9.41 -9.19 -6.42
C PRO A 82 -10.40 -9.99 -5.58
N VAL A 83 -11.37 -9.32 -4.99
CA VAL A 83 -12.34 -9.99 -4.10
C VAL A 83 -13.76 -9.93 -4.64
N ASP A 84 -14.07 -8.93 -5.45
CA ASP A 84 -15.40 -8.75 -6.02
C ASP A 84 -15.30 -7.79 -7.21
N LYS A 85 -16.46 -7.48 -7.80
CA LYS A 85 -16.56 -6.53 -8.90
C LYS A 85 -17.61 -5.48 -8.55
N ASP A 86 -17.41 -4.25 -9.07
CA ASP A 86 -18.42 -3.21 -8.91
C ASP A 86 -19.56 -3.39 -9.93
N GLU A 87 -20.48 -2.42 -9.96
CA GLU A 87 -21.63 -2.47 -10.86
C GLU A 87 -21.24 -2.49 -12.34
N ASP A 88 -20.08 -1.90 -12.68
CA ASP A 88 -19.55 -1.86 -14.04
C ASP A 88 -18.67 -3.07 -14.37
N GLY A 89 -18.55 -4.03 -13.48
CA GLY A 89 -17.72 -5.20 -13.67
C GLY A 89 -16.24 -4.99 -13.39
N MET A 90 -15.85 -3.83 -12.83
CA MET A 90 -14.47 -3.54 -12.50
C MET A 90 -14.05 -4.23 -11.20
N PRO A 91 -12.84 -4.82 -11.14
CA PRO A 91 -12.40 -5.52 -9.94
C PRO A 91 -12.27 -4.60 -8.73
N ILE A 92 -12.68 -5.13 -7.58
CA ILE A 92 -12.44 -4.50 -6.28
C ILE A 92 -11.32 -5.28 -5.61
N GLY A 93 -10.24 -4.59 -5.22
CA GLY A 93 -9.08 -5.23 -4.62
C GLY A 93 -8.97 -4.99 -3.12
N LEU A 94 -8.51 -6.00 -2.42
CA LEU A 94 -8.05 -5.88 -1.05
C LEU A 94 -6.58 -6.25 -1.00
N GLN A 95 -5.86 -5.74 -0.02
CA GLN A 95 -4.47 -6.11 0.18
C GLN A 95 -4.24 -6.62 1.59
N PHE A 96 -3.36 -7.60 1.69
CA PHE A 96 -2.79 -8.04 2.95
C PHE A 96 -1.38 -7.48 3.08
N ILE A 97 -1.01 -7.09 4.29
CA ILE A 97 0.31 -6.58 4.63
C ILE A 97 0.84 -7.43 5.78
N SER A 98 2.06 -7.91 5.68
CA SER A 98 2.72 -8.62 6.77
C SER A 98 3.91 -7.85 7.29
N LYS A 99 4.46 -8.26 8.42
CA LYS A 99 5.71 -7.71 8.92
C LYS A 99 6.86 -8.09 7.97
N ALA A 100 7.97 -7.36 8.06
CA ALA A 100 9.13 -7.57 7.19
C ALA A 100 9.61 -9.03 7.25
N TYR A 101 9.93 -9.60 6.09
CA TYR A 101 10.44 -10.95 5.91
C TYR A 101 9.47 -12.08 6.28
N ASP A 102 8.18 -11.78 6.42
CA ASP A 102 7.16 -12.78 6.77
C ASP A 102 6.20 -13.03 5.59
N GLU A 103 6.77 -13.25 4.41
CA GLU A 103 6.00 -13.51 3.20
C GLU A 103 5.17 -14.80 3.30
N GLN A 104 5.62 -15.77 4.09
CA GLN A 104 4.88 -17.02 4.27
C GLN A 104 3.50 -16.78 4.89
N THR A 105 3.43 -16.00 5.95
CA THR A 105 2.16 -15.63 6.57
C THR A 105 1.28 -14.84 5.59
N LEU A 106 1.91 -13.97 4.80
CA LEU A 106 1.23 -13.18 3.79
C LEU A 106 0.54 -14.07 2.75
N PHE A 107 1.27 -15.02 2.19
CA PHE A 107 0.73 -15.94 1.19
C PHE A 107 -0.32 -16.88 1.78
N ASP A 108 -0.12 -17.35 3.01
CA ASP A 108 -1.10 -18.22 3.67
C ASP A 108 -2.43 -17.50 3.87
N GLY A 109 -2.40 -16.25 4.30
CA GLY A 109 -3.59 -15.43 4.47
C GLY A 109 -4.28 -15.13 3.15
N ALA A 110 -3.49 -14.77 2.14
CA ALA A 110 -4.02 -14.48 0.80
C ALA A 110 -4.68 -15.71 0.17
N LEU A 111 -4.05 -16.86 0.30
CA LEU A 111 -4.58 -18.10 -0.25
C LEU A 111 -5.87 -18.50 0.45
N SER A 112 -5.95 -18.33 1.76
CA SER A 112 -7.16 -18.60 2.53
C SER A 112 -8.32 -17.72 2.09
N LEU A 113 -8.06 -16.43 1.88
CA LEU A 113 -9.08 -15.49 1.41
C LEU A 113 -9.52 -15.83 -0.02
N GLU A 114 -8.58 -16.14 -0.90
CA GLU A 114 -8.87 -16.50 -2.28
C GLU A 114 -9.80 -17.71 -2.35
N LYS A 115 -9.55 -18.73 -1.54
CA LYS A 115 -10.40 -19.93 -1.47
C LYS A 115 -11.80 -19.62 -0.94
N ALA A 116 -11.90 -18.75 0.05
CA ALA A 116 -13.16 -18.37 0.67
C ALA A 116 -14.06 -17.56 -0.27
N ILE A 117 -13.46 -16.72 -1.10
CA ILE A 117 -14.19 -15.78 -1.96
C ILE A 117 -14.67 -16.45 -3.26
N ASN A 118 -13.87 -17.37 -3.83
CA ASN A 118 -14.15 -17.98 -5.13
C ASN A 118 -14.31 -16.97 -6.27
N TYR A 119 -13.48 -15.94 -6.28
CA TYR A 119 -13.57 -14.86 -7.26
C TYR A 119 -13.49 -15.34 -8.71
N ASN A 120 -12.71 -16.39 -8.96
CA ASN A 120 -12.43 -16.89 -10.31
C ASN A 120 -13.50 -17.88 -10.84
N LYS A 121 -14.63 -17.97 -10.20
CA LYS A 121 -15.76 -18.78 -10.68
C LYS A 121 -16.78 -17.97 -11.43
#